data_fca6d0c9f14511732db60ce469b216e2
#
_entry.id   fca6d0c9f14511732db60ce469b216e2
#
_cell.length_a   1.000
_cell.length_b   1.000
_cell.length_c   1.000
_cell.angle_alpha   90.00
_cell.angle_beta   90.00
_cell.angle_gamma   90.00
#
_symmetry.space_group_name_H-M   'P 1'
#
loop_
_entity.id
_entity.type
_entity.pdbx_description
1 polymer ?
#
loop_
_entity_poly.entity_id
_entity_poly.type
_entity_poly.pdbx_seq_one_letter_code
_entity_poly.pdbx_strand_id
1 'polypeptide(L)'
;MIVEFRCERGRARQWMVDAALPLAGQNVGIQTAWTATTVPAPAGLDALFELERILLRKGKASGADRLGVIPETRLGGADVVVDFTGASRDTGCSAKRYLRALFNGRAGEDAALAAILAGDLPVIEIVDENDGVVLDRGQPSAEMAMGLSGALETVMARTMTLLAAVLSGRSRILPPLNYSSSGATPKKPAAYVVRGLAWSIAREIYHLCCYAPHWHVGWRYSNDIDVWKTKDLSGPSWNILRDPGNRFYADPFPITWNGRTFVFFEDLDHRVGKGIISAVEFDGSGPIGKAIPVLEEPWHLSYPFLIEHAGELWMIPESSAHRDVAIYKCTGFPNKWERYATLLSDLELADATITQHNGRYYLFGAWRDGTGGYSDALAIFHAQDLMGPWLPHASNPVLVDRASTRPAGNFVIMEDRLWRPVQDCAKGYGCGLGLAEIIELTPTSFKQIVRNSIPPGPLWPGRKLHTLNRCGNLEVIDGARIQPKFRALSS
;
A
#
# COMPACT_ATOMS: atom_id res chain seq x y z
N MET A 1 -4.57 -30.64 -7.70
CA MET A 1 -5.45 -29.77 -8.51
C MET A 1 -4.66 -29.28 -9.72
N ILE A 2 -5.24 -29.41 -10.94
CA ILE A 2 -4.64 -28.87 -12.16
C ILE A 2 -5.37 -27.58 -12.53
N VAL A 3 -4.61 -26.48 -12.63
CA VAL A 3 -5.10 -25.15 -13.05
C VAL A 3 -4.61 -24.85 -14.45
N GLU A 4 -5.52 -24.54 -15.36
CA GLU A 4 -5.21 -24.13 -16.72
C GLU A 4 -5.30 -22.62 -16.86
N PHE A 5 -4.20 -21.97 -17.24
CA PHE A 5 -4.20 -20.56 -17.60
C PHE A 5 -4.46 -20.45 -19.11
N ARG A 6 -5.59 -19.81 -19.48
CA ARG A 6 -5.90 -19.47 -20.86
C ARG A 6 -5.38 -18.08 -21.19
N CYS A 7 -4.44 -18.01 -22.13
CA CYS A 7 -3.75 -16.79 -22.53
C CYS A 7 -3.75 -16.64 -24.06
N GLU A 8 -3.70 -15.42 -24.55
CA GLU A 8 -3.58 -15.13 -25.98
C GLU A 8 -2.12 -15.19 -26.41
N ARG A 9 -1.80 -16.02 -27.42
CA ARG A 9 -0.43 -16.23 -27.93
C ARG A 9 0.23 -14.93 -28.41
N GLY A 10 -0.50 -14.05 -29.08
CA GLY A 10 -0.01 -12.76 -29.55
C GLY A 10 0.23 -11.72 -28.46
N ARG A 11 -0.14 -12.05 -27.20
CA ARG A 11 0.01 -11.20 -26.00
C ARG A 11 0.76 -11.89 -24.89
N ALA A 12 1.58 -12.91 -25.20
CA ALA A 12 2.38 -13.63 -24.24
C ALA A 12 3.39 -12.71 -23.55
N ARG A 13 3.24 -12.53 -22.25
CA ARG A 13 4.07 -11.67 -21.40
C ARG A 13 4.68 -12.42 -20.23
N GLN A 14 5.75 -11.87 -19.68
CA GLN A 14 6.52 -12.49 -18.60
C GLN A 14 5.65 -12.76 -17.38
N TRP A 15 4.70 -11.88 -17.02
CA TRP A 15 3.81 -12.08 -15.87
C TRP A 15 3.00 -13.38 -15.94
N MET A 16 2.69 -13.89 -17.14
CA MET A 16 1.92 -15.13 -17.36
C MET A 16 2.72 -16.37 -16.94
N VAL A 17 4.04 -16.29 -16.96
CA VAL A 17 4.95 -17.33 -16.47
C VAL A 17 5.24 -17.14 -14.98
N ASP A 18 5.52 -15.90 -14.58
CA ASP A 18 5.83 -15.58 -13.17
C ASP A 18 4.63 -15.85 -12.25
N ALA A 19 3.43 -15.73 -12.77
CA ALA A 19 2.17 -16.05 -12.10
C ALA A 19 2.07 -17.51 -11.63
N ALA A 20 2.75 -18.41 -12.30
CA ALA A 20 2.76 -19.84 -11.95
C ALA A 20 3.57 -20.12 -10.68
N LEU A 21 4.62 -19.35 -10.39
CA LEU A 21 5.58 -19.63 -9.33
C LEU A 21 4.96 -19.61 -7.92
N PRO A 22 4.15 -18.62 -7.51
CA PRO A 22 3.55 -18.60 -6.17
C PRO A 22 2.52 -19.72 -5.94
N LEU A 23 1.92 -20.25 -7.01
CA LEU A 23 0.90 -21.30 -6.94
C LEU A 23 1.51 -22.70 -6.97
N ALA A 24 2.65 -22.87 -7.62
CA ALA A 24 3.33 -24.18 -7.74
C ALA A 24 3.79 -24.78 -6.41
N GLY A 25 4.02 -23.95 -5.38
CA GLY A 25 4.37 -24.41 -4.02
C GLY A 25 3.21 -25.02 -3.21
N GLN A 26 1.97 -25.05 -3.74
CA GLN A 26 0.75 -25.42 -3.03
C GLN A 26 0.13 -26.75 -3.51
N ASN A 27 0.90 -27.69 -4.05
CA ASN A 27 0.41 -28.93 -4.71
C ASN A 27 -0.54 -28.63 -5.88
N VAL A 28 -0.34 -27.54 -6.59
CA VAL A 28 -1.11 -27.14 -7.76
C VAL A 28 -0.24 -27.34 -9.00
N GLY A 29 -0.69 -28.21 -9.91
CA GLY A 29 -0.12 -28.33 -11.26
C GLY A 29 -0.65 -27.19 -12.14
N ILE A 30 0.25 -26.44 -12.79
CA ILE A 30 -0.15 -25.35 -13.68
C ILE A 30 0.17 -25.74 -15.11
N GLN A 31 -0.81 -25.60 -15.98
CA GLN A 31 -0.67 -25.71 -17.43
C GLN A 31 -1.14 -24.43 -18.10
N THR A 32 -0.64 -24.16 -19.33
CA THR A 32 -1.04 -22.98 -20.08
C THR A 32 -1.61 -23.40 -21.44
N ALA A 33 -2.82 -22.94 -21.73
CA ALA A 33 -3.47 -23.07 -23.02
C ALA A 33 -3.36 -21.75 -23.78
N TRP A 34 -2.63 -21.77 -24.90
CA TRP A 34 -2.44 -20.62 -25.74
C TRP A 34 -3.49 -20.58 -26.85
N THR A 35 -4.37 -19.60 -26.78
CA THR A 35 -5.41 -19.37 -27.79
C THR A 35 -4.93 -18.42 -28.89
N ALA A 36 -5.62 -18.43 -30.01
CA ALA A 36 -5.39 -17.41 -31.06
C ALA A 36 -5.76 -16.02 -30.51
N THR A 37 -5.00 -15.01 -30.89
CA THR A 37 -5.29 -13.63 -30.51
C THR A 37 -6.52 -13.13 -31.26
N THR A 38 -7.59 -12.80 -30.54
CA THR A 38 -8.85 -12.33 -31.12
C THR A 38 -8.79 -10.85 -31.51
N VAL A 39 -8.11 -10.04 -30.70
CA VAL A 39 -7.92 -8.62 -30.93
C VAL A 39 -6.43 -8.31 -30.85
N PRO A 40 -5.81 -7.77 -31.92
CA PRO A 40 -4.39 -7.43 -31.90
C PRO A 40 -4.11 -6.34 -30.86
N ALA A 41 -2.93 -6.41 -30.23
CA ALA A 41 -2.48 -5.35 -29.33
C ALA A 41 -2.43 -4.00 -30.07
N PRO A 42 -2.63 -2.87 -29.38
CA PRO A 42 -2.44 -1.56 -29.98
C PRO A 42 -1.10 -1.46 -30.69
N ALA A 43 -1.10 -0.95 -31.92
CA ALA A 43 0.12 -0.85 -32.71
C ALA A 43 1.21 -0.06 -31.98
N GLY A 44 2.42 -0.60 -31.93
CA GLY A 44 3.57 0.01 -31.26
C GLY A 44 3.62 -0.16 -29.75
N LEU A 45 2.68 -0.87 -29.11
CA LEU A 45 2.67 -1.06 -27.66
C LEU A 45 3.95 -1.73 -27.12
N ASP A 46 4.39 -2.80 -27.77
CA ASP A 46 5.60 -3.52 -27.36
C ASP A 46 6.87 -2.66 -27.55
N ALA A 47 6.92 -1.85 -28.62
CA ALA A 47 8.01 -0.89 -28.84
C ALA A 47 8.02 0.21 -27.76
N LEU A 48 6.84 0.65 -27.30
CA LEU A 48 6.73 1.60 -26.20
C LEU A 48 7.18 0.98 -24.88
N PHE A 49 6.84 -0.26 -24.61
CA PHE A 49 7.30 -0.97 -23.39
C PHE A 49 8.82 -1.17 -23.40
N GLU A 50 9.40 -1.45 -24.57
CA GLU A 50 10.85 -1.53 -24.70
C GLU A 50 11.53 -0.16 -24.48
N LEU A 51 10.94 0.92 -24.99
CA LEU A 51 11.40 2.27 -24.74
C LEU A 51 11.34 2.62 -23.24
N GLU A 52 10.24 2.29 -22.55
CA GLU A 52 10.11 2.47 -21.11
C GLU A 52 11.13 1.62 -20.33
N ARG A 53 11.41 0.40 -20.78
CA ARG A 53 12.43 -0.46 -20.19
C ARG A 53 13.80 0.23 -20.20
N ILE A 54 14.17 0.85 -21.30
CA ILE A 54 15.45 1.54 -21.45
C ILE A 54 15.46 2.84 -20.62
N LEU A 55 14.46 3.70 -20.80
CA LEU A 55 14.46 5.07 -20.25
C LEU A 55 14.06 5.13 -18.78
N LEU A 56 13.07 4.36 -18.34
CA LEU A 56 12.52 4.44 -16.99
C LEU A 56 13.06 3.34 -16.08
N ARG A 57 13.18 2.12 -16.59
CA ARG A 57 13.58 0.95 -15.78
C ARG A 57 15.08 0.66 -15.85
N LYS A 58 15.86 1.43 -16.60
CA LYS A 58 17.32 1.27 -16.74
C LYS A 58 17.71 -0.16 -17.15
N GLY A 59 16.95 -0.77 -18.07
CA GLY A 59 17.17 -2.13 -18.57
C GLY A 59 16.61 -3.26 -17.72
N LYS A 60 16.00 -2.99 -16.55
CA LYS A 60 15.41 -4.03 -15.70
C LYS A 60 14.21 -4.69 -16.38
N ALA A 61 14.13 -6.02 -16.27
CA ALA A 61 12.99 -6.81 -16.72
C ALA A 61 11.71 -6.46 -15.97
N SER A 62 10.56 -6.72 -16.59
CA SER A 62 9.23 -6.48 -16.01
C SER A 62 8.29 -7.60 -16.43
N GLY A 63 7.29 -7.87 -15.61
CA GLY A 63 6.19 -8.77 -15.95
C GLY A 63 5.45 -8.37 -17.23
N ALA A 64 5.46 -7.09 -17.61
CA ALA A 64 4.85 -6.59 -18.85
C ALA A 64 5.68 -6.87 -20.13
N ASP A 65 6.94 -7.30 -20.00
CA ASP A 65 7.80 -7.59 -21.15
C ASP A 65 7.27 -8.82 -21.93
N ARG A 66 7.46 -8.80 -23.25
CA ARG A 66 7.01 -9.88 -24.12
C ARG A 66 7.86 -11.13 -23.94
N LEU A 67 7.22 -12.30 -23.90
CA LEU A 67 7.93 -13.58 -23.89
C LEU A 67 8.63 -13.81 -25.23
N GLY A 68 9.92 -14.14 -25.18
CA GLY A 68 10.69 -14.57 -26.35
C GLY A 68 10.34 -15.99 -26.78
N VAL A 69 10.07 -16.87 -25.83
CA VAL A 69 9.67 -18.27 -26.03
C VAL A 69 8.40 -18.51 -25.22
N ILE A 70 7.38 -19.01 -25.90
CA ILE A 70 6.09 -19.35 -25.27
C ILE A 70 6.18 -20.77 -24.73
N PRO A 71 6.11 -20.98 -23.39
CA PRO A 71 6.14 -22.33 -22.83
C PRO A 71 4.83 -23.06 -23.11
N GLU A 72 4.92 -24.32 -23.50
CA GLU A 72 3.77 -25.21 -23.67
C GLU A 72 3.87 -26.32 -22.64
N THR A 73 2.98 -26.28 -21.66
CA THR A 73 2.88 -27.30 -20.62
C THR A 73 1.49 -27.91 -20.63
N ARG A 74 1.38 -29.22 -20.77
CA ARG A 74 0.12 -29.96 -20.67
C ARG A 74 0.25 -31.05 -19.63
N LEU A 75 -0.63 -31.02 -18.63
CA LEU A 75 -0.63 -31.98 -17.50
C LEU A 75 -1.84 -32.93 -17.56
N GLY A 76 -2.91 -32.56 -18.29
CA GLY A 76 -4.13 -33.35 -18.38
C GLY A 76 -5.40 -32.49 -18.38
N GLY A 77 -6.51 -33.08 -17.94
CA GLY A 77 -7.76 -32.35 -17.77
C GLY A 77 -7.68 -31.34 -16.63
N ALA A 78 -8.07 -30.09 -16.88
CA ALA A 78 -8.03 -29.03 -15.88
C ALA A 78 -9.19 -29.16 -14.87
N ASP A 79 -8.88 -29.06 -13.58
CA ASP A 79 -9.90 -28.92 -12.52
C ASP A 79 -10.48 -27.49 -12.53
N VAL A 80 -9.61 -26.49 -12.75
CA VAL A 80 -9.97 -25.06 -12.77
C VAL A 80 -9.35 -24.44 -14.02
N VAL A 81 -10.14 -23.67 -14.75
CA VAL A 81 -9.66 -22.79 -15.81
C VAL A 81 -9.63 -21.37 -15.29
N VAL A 82 -8.54 -20.66 -15.53
CA VAL A 82 -8.38 -19.21 -15.30
C VAL A 82 -8.17 -18.54 -16.64
N ASP A 83 -9.17 -17.79 -17.08
CA ASP A 83 -9.20 -17.17 -18.40
C ASP A 83 -8.75 -15.70 -18.33
N PHE A 84 -7.63 -15.39 -18.94
CA PHE A 84 -7.08 -14.03 -19.09
C PHE A 84 -7.38 -13.42 -20.45
N THR A 85 -8.11 -14.13 -21.30
CA THR A 85 -8.42 -13.63 -22.65
C THR A 85 -9.57 -12.64 -22.61
N GLY A 86 -9.67 -11.81 -23.65
CA GLY A 86 -10.84 -10.97 -23.91
C GLY A 86 -11.96 -11.69 -24.66
N ALA A 87 -11.78 -12.97 -25.00
CA ALA A 87 -12.74 -13.75 -25.79
C ALA A 87 -13.96 -14.15 -24.95
N SER A 88 -15.05 -14.52 -25.63
CA SER A 88 -16.21 -15.13 -24.99
C SER A 88 -15.82 -16.47 -24.37
N ARG A 89 -16.55 -16.86 -23.31
CA ARG A 89 -16.35 -18.15 -22.64
C ARG A 89 -16.45 -19.30 -23.65
N ASP A 90 -15.52 -20.23 -23.55
CA ASP A 90 -15.61 -21.52 -24.23
C ASP A 90 -16.63 -22.42 -23.53
N THR A 91 -17.80 -22.57 -24.12
CA THR A 91 -18.90 -23.38 -23.60
C THR A 91 -18.64 -24.90 -23.64
N GLY A 92 -17.62 -25.35 -24.38
CA GLY A 92 -17.17 -26.74 -24.44
C GLY A 92 -16.25 -27.15 -23.30
N CYS A 93 -15.85 -26.21 -22.42
CA CYS A 93 -14.96 -26.48 -21.31
C CYS A 93 -15.67 -27.24 -20.18
N SER A 94 -15.13 -28.42 -19.80
CA SER A 94 -15.68 -29.29 -18.74
C SER A 94 -15.04 -29.11 -17.36
N ALA A 95 -14.23 -28.05 -17.16
CA ALA A 95 -13.63 -27.77 -15.87
C ALA A 95 -14.70 -27.50 -14.79
N LYS A 96 -14.41 -27.92 -13.55
CA LYS A 96 -15.33 -27.73 -12.40
C LYS A 96 -15.58 -26.26 -12.10
N ARG A 97 -14.58 -25.41 -12.32
CA ARG A 97 -14.65 -23.96 -12.14
C ARG A 97 -14.05 -23.24 -13.34
N TYR A 98 -14.69 -22.15 -13.73
CA TYR A 98 -14.21 -21.28 -14.81
C TYR A 98 -14.07 -19.85 -14.28
N LEU A 99 -12.84 -19.49 -13.91
CA LEU A 99 -12.52 -18.21 -13.31
C LEU A 99 -12.09 -17.21 -14.37
N ARG A 100 -12.52 -15.98 -14.26
CA ARG A 100 -12.11 -14.87 -15.11
C ARG A 100 -11.74 -13.64 -14.30
N ALA A 101 -10.65 -12.98 -14.68
CA ALA A 101 -10.31 -11.67 -14.17
C ALA A 101 -11.01 -10.59 -15.00
N LEU A 102 -11.76 -9.73 -14.33
CA LEU A 102 -12.41 -8.57 -14.94
C LEU A 102 -11.75 -7.27 -14.46
N PHE A 103 -11.60 -6.33 -15.37
CA PHE A 103 -11.03 -5.00 -15.14
C PHE A 103 -12.11 -3.96 -15.41
N ASN A 104 -12.64 -3.34 -14.37
CA ASN A 104 -13.85 -2.50 -14.45
C ASN A 104 -14.99 -3.23 -15.18
N GLY A 105 -15.24 -4.49 -14.81
CA GLY A 105 -16.31 -5.34 -15.37
C GLY A 105 -16.03 -5.88 -16.78
N ARG A 106 -14.84 -5.71 -17.36
CA ARG A 106 -14.47 -6.17 -18.71
C ARG A 106 -13.27 -7.11 -18.65
N ALA A 107 -13.29 -8.18 -19.45
CA ALA A 107 -12.21 -9.16 -19.52
C ALA A 107 -11.06 -8.73 -20.44
N GLY A 108 -9.88 -9.34 -20.21
CA GLY A 108 -8.72 -9.27 -21.08
C GLY A 108 -7.77 -8.09 -20.79
N GLU A 109 -6.54 -8.21 -21.27
CA GLU A 109 -5.48 -7.20 -21.10
C GLU A 109 -5.89 -5.81 -21.66
N ASP A 110 -6.68 -5.77 -22.75
CA ASP A 110 -7.16 -4.52 -23.32
C ASP A 110 -8.03 -3.72 -22.36
N ALA A 111 -8.84 -4.40 -21.54
CA ALA A 111 -9.66 -3.72 -20.55
C ALA A 111 -8.80 -3.08 -19.47
N ALA A 112 -7.75 -3.77 -19.01
CA ALA A 112 -6.78 -3.23 -18.08
C ALA A 112 -6.04 -2.02 -18.67
N LEU A 113 -5.52 -2.15 -19.88
CA LEU A 113 -4.84 -1.06 -20.61
C LEU A 113 -5.76 0.14 -20.85
N ALA A 114 -7.01 -0.08 -21.23
CA ALA A 114 -7.99 0.98 -21.44
C ALA A 114 -8.23 1.80 -20.16
N ALA A 115 -8.35 1.14 -19.01
CA ALA A 115 -8.50 1.82 -17.72
C ALA A 115 -7.26 2.66 -17.39
N ILE A 116 -6.06 2.09 -17.50
CA ILE A 116 -4.80 2.79 -17.25
C ILE A 116 -4.67 4.02 -18.17
N LEU A 117 -4.97 3.87 -19.46
CA LEU A 117 -4.91 4.94 -20.44
C LEU A 117 -6.00 6.02 -20.22
N ALA A 118 -7.10 5.66 -19.59
CA ALA A 118 -8.11 6.62 -19.14
C ALA A 118 -7.61 7.48 -17.95
N GLY A 119 -6.60 7.01 -17.24
CA GLY A 119 -5.91 7.79 -16.20
C GLY A 119 -6.08 7.24 -14.79
N ASP A 120 -6.60 6.02 -14.65
CA ASP A 120 -6.73 5.34 -13.36
C ASP A 120 -6.45 3.83 -13.49
N LEU A 121 -6.07 3.17 -12.39
CA LEU A 121 -5.98 1.71 -12.37
C LEU A 121 -7.37 1.11 -12.20
N PRO A 122 -7.65 -0.04 -12.87
CA PRO A 122 -8.96 -0.67 -12.78
C PRO A 122 -9.25 -1.27 -11.41
N VAL A 123 -10.52 -1.38 -11.08
CA VAL A 123 -10.99 -2.36 -10.11
C VAL A 123 -10.86 -3.74 -10.74
N ILE A 124 -10.22 -4.65 -10.04
CA ILE A 124 -10.04 -6.04 -10.44
C ILE A 124 -11.10 -6.88 -9.75
N GLU A 125 -11.83 -7.72 -10.48
CA GLU A 125 -12.76 -8.72 -9.92
C GLU A 125 -12.39 -10.10 -10.43
N ILE A 126 -12.40 -11.09 -9.53
CA ILE A 126 -12.29 -12.50 -9.89
C ILE A 126 -13.68 -13.09 -9.85
N VAL A 127 -14.17 -13.53 -10.98
CA VAL A 127 -15.53 -14.04 -11.15
C VAL A 127 -15.49 -15.52 -11.51
N ASP A 128 -16.36 -16.32 -10.91
CA ASP A 128 -16.67 -17.66 -11.40
C ASP A 128 -17.79 -17.54 -12.46
N GLU A 129 -17.46 -17.78 -13.72
CA GLU A 129 -18.42 -17.65 -14.80
C GLU A 129 -19.46 -18.80 -14.87
N ASN A 130 -19.32 -19.84 -14.02
CA ASN A 130 -20.33 -20.88 -13.95
C ASN A 130 -21.64 -20.37 -13.36
N ASP A 131 -21.54 -19.48 -12.37
CA ASP A 131 -22.68 -18.92 -11.64
C ASP A 131 -22.71 -17.38 -11.62
N GLY A 132 -21.69 -16.71 -12.18
CA GLY A 132 -21.57 -15.25 -12.23
C GLY A 132 -21.21 -14.62 -10.88
N VAL A 133 -20.73 -15.40 -9.92
CA VAL A 133 -20.40 -14.92 -8.58
C VAL A 133 -19.04 -14.22 -8.56
N VAL A 134 -18.99 -13.02 -7.99
CA VAL A 134 -17.73 -12.31 -7.70
C VAL A 134 -17.11 -12.92 -6.44
N LEU A 135 -15.97 -13.58 -6.61
CA LEU A 135 -15.28 -14.33 -5.55
C LEU A 135 -14.27 -13.50 -4.78
N ASP A 136 -13.71 -12.49 -5.39
CA ASP A 136 -12.84 -11.52 -4.75
C ASP A 136 -12.72 -10.24 -5.59
N ARG A 137 -12.27 -9.15 -4.95
CA ARG A 137 -12.11 -7.83 -5.58
C ARG A 137 -10.93 -7.09 -4.98
N GLY A 138 -10.22 -6.31 -5.82
CA GLY A 138 -9.14 -5.45 -5.38
C GLY A 138 -8.99 -4.16 -6.18
N GLN A 139 -8.36 -3.17 -5.56
CA GLN A 139 -8.00 -1.89 -6.18
C GLN A 139 -6.50 -1.67 -6.04
N PRO A 140 -5.70 -1.91 -7.10
CA PRO A 140 -4.25 -1.77 -7.04
C PRO A 140 -3.80 -0.32 -6.91
N SER A 141 -2.59 -0.11 -6.38
CA SER A 141 -1.92 1.19 -6.31
C SER A 141 -0.88 1.34 -7.42
N ALA A 142 -0.78 2.53 -8.00
CA ALA A 142 0.26 2.88 -8.98
C ALA A 142 1.53 3.46 -8.34
N GLU A 143 1.66 3.41 -7.01
CA GLU A 143 2.74 4.08 -6.27
C GLU A 143 4.14 3.75 -6.79
N MET A 144 4.40 2.49 -7.07
CA MET A 144 5.70 2.02 -7.58
C MET A 144 5.73 1.82 -9.11
N ALA A 145 4.62 2.09 -9.79
CA ALA A 145 4.52 1.87 -11.23
C ALA A 145 5.34 2.90 -12.02
N MET A 146 6.24 2.40 -12.85
CA MET A 146 7.05 3.24 -13.75
C MET A 146 6.52 3.11 -15.18
N GLY A 147 5.80 4.12 -15.65
CA GLY A 147 5.22 4.14 -16.98
C GLY A 147 4.00 3.24 -17.15
N LEU A 148 3.61 3.01 -18.42
CA LEU A 148 2.47 2.18 -18.79
C LEU A 148 2.73 0.69 -18.53
N SER A 149 3.94 0.23 -18.81
CA SER A 149 4.37 -1.15 -18.56
C SER A 149 4.36 -1.49 -17.07
N GLY A 150 4.87 -0.59 -16.22
CA GLY A 150 4.83 -0.77 -14.77
C GLY A 150 3.41 -0.74 -14.19
N ALA A 151 2.53 0.09 -14.75
CA ALA A 151 1.12 0.12 -14.34
C ALA A 151 0.41 -1.20 -14.71
N LEU A 152 0.64 -1.73 -15.90
CA LEU A 152 0.10 -3.04 -16.32
C LEU A 152 0.63 -4.16 -15.43
N GLU A 153 1.94 -4.19 -15.16
CA GLU A 153 2.57 -5.16 -14.27
C GLU A 153 1.92 -5.15 -12.88
N THR A 154 1.71 -3.97 -12.31
CA THR A 154 1.05 -3.83 -11.00
C THR A 154 -0.38 -4.39 -11.00
N VAL A 155 -1.17 -4.09 -12.04
CA VAL A 155 -2.52 -4.64 -12.19
C VAL A 155 -2.49 -6.16 -12.27
N MET A 156 -1.58 -6.73 -13.07
CA MET A 156 -1.49 -8.19 -13.22
C MET A 156 -0.96 -8.87 -11.95
N ALA A 157 -0.01 -8.27 -11.25
CA ALA A 157 0.47 -8.78 -9.97
C ALA A 157 -0.68 -8.87 -8.94
N ARG A 158 -1.49 -7.82 -8.81
CA ARG A 158 -2.66 -7.85 -7.91
C ARG A 158 -3.75 -8.80 -8.37
N THR A 159 -3.92 -8.98 -9.68
CA THR A 159 -4.80 -10.02 -10.22
C THR A 159 -4.36 -11.41 -9.73
N MET A 160 -3.06 -11.67 -9.76
CA MET A 160 -2.51 -12.95 -9.28
C MET A 160 -2.63 -13.10 -7.76
N THR A 161 -2.46 -12.03 -6.98
CA THR A 161 -2.69 -12.05 -5.53
C THR A 161 -4.13 -12.47 -5.21
N LEU A 162 -5.14 -11.87 -5.89
CA LEU A 162 -6.55 -12.22 -5.72
C LEU A 162 -6.86 -13.65 -6.19
N LEU A 163 -6.32 -14.07 -7.33
CA LEU A 163 -6.50 -15.43 -7.84
C LEU A 163 -5.89 -16.48 -6.90
N ALA A 164 -4.70 -16.23 -6.35
CA ALA A 164 -4.07 -17.12 -5.37
C ALA A 164 -4.94 -17.28 -4.11
N ALA A 165 -5.57 -16.19 -3.66
CA ALA A 165 -6.53 -16.24 -2.55
C ALA A 165 -7.75 -17.13 -2.90
N VAL A 166 -8.35 -16.93 -4.06
CA VAL A 166 -9.51 -17.72 -4.54
C VAL A 166 -9.16 -19.20 -4.72
N LEU A 167 -8.02 -19.51 -5.34
CA LEU A 167 -7.57 -20.89 -5.57
C LEU A 167 -7.20 -21.61 -4.27
N SER A 168 -6.78 -20.88 -3.24
CA SER A 168 -6.54 -21.41 -1.89
C SER A 168 -7.80 -21.52 -1.03
N GLY A 169 -9.00 -21.33 -1.60
CA GLY A 169 -10.27 -21.42 -0.88
C GLY A 169 -10.60 -20.21 0.01
N ARG A 170 -9.91 -19.10 -0.15
CA ARG A 170 -10.08 -17.86 0.61
C ARG A 170 -10.98 -16.84 -0.11
N SER A 171 -12.00 -17.33 -0.80
CA SER A 171 -12.94 -16.48 -1.55
C SER A 171 -13.78 -15.61 -0.62
N ARG A 172 -13.99 -14.36 -1.02
CA ARG A 172 -14.91 -13.41 -0.40
C ARG A 172 -16.05 -13.15 -1.38
N ILE A 173 -17.19 -13.82 -1.23
CA ILE A 173 -18.34 -13.59 -2.10
C ILE A 173 -18.82 -12.15 -1.92
N LEU A 174 -18.77 -11.39 -3.00
CA LEU A 174 -19.06 -9.95 -3.02
C LEU A 174 -20.20 -9.64 -3.98
N PRO A 175 -21.02 -8.62 -3.69
CA PRO A 175 -22.02 -8.16 -4.64
C PRO A 175 -21.34 -7.59 -5.89
N PRO A 176 -21.91 -7.78 -7.10
CA PRO A 176 -21.39 -7.18 -8.32
C PRO A 176 -21.41 -5.65 -8.24
N LEU A 177 -20.43 -4.99 -8.86
CA LEU A 177 -20.43 -3.53 -9.00
C LEU A 177 -21.07 -3.12 -10.32
N ASN A 178 -21.84 -2.05 -10.27
CA ASN A 178 -22.30 -1.38 -11.47
C ASN A 178 -21.22 -0.41 -11.95
N TYR A 179 -20.51 -0.78 -13.00
CA TYR A 179 -19.53 0.11 -13.64
C TYR A 179 -20.29 1.06 -14.56
N SER A 180 -20.38 2.34 -14.16
CA SER A 180 -20.73 3.38 -15.12
C SER A 180 -19.61 3.43 -16.16
N SER A 181 -19.96 3.44 -17.44
CA SER A 181 -19.02 3.79 -18.49
C SER A 181 -18.54 5.22 -18.19
N SER A 182 -17.43 5.34 -17.43
CA SER A 182 -16.82 6.64 -17.20
C SER A 182 -16.47 7.18 -18.57
N GLY A 183 -17.00 8.35 -18.94
CA GLY A 183 -16.81 8.96 -20.26
C GLY A 183 -15.38 9.44 -20.56
N ALA A 184 -14.40 8.97 -19.78
CA ALA A 184 -12.98 9.23 -20.06
C ALA A 184 -12.54 8.40 -21.27
N THR A 185 -12.32 9.07 -22.38
CA THR A 185 -11.77 8.44 -23.60
C THR A 185 -10.35 7.97 -23.33
N PRO A 186 -10.03 6.69 -23.56
CA PRO A 186 -8.66 6.20 -23.42
C PRO A 186 -7.69 7.00 -24.28
N LYS A 187 -6.59 7.44 -23.70
CA LYS A 187 -5.54 8.14 -24.43
C LYS A 187 -4.79 7.16 -25.33
N LYS A 188 -4.25 7.65 -26.45
CA LYS A 188 -3.35 6.83 -27.26
C LYS A 188 -2.11 6.45 -26.43
N PRO A 189 -1.61 5.19 -26.47
CA PRO A 189 -0.44 4.76 -25.70
C PRO A 189 0.76 5.69 -25.85
N ALA A 190 1.10 6.14 -27.05
CA ALA A 190 2.18 7.08 -27.28
C ALA A 190 2.00 8.41 -26.55
N ALA A 191 0.79 8.98 -26.53
CA ALA A 191 0.51 10.22 -25.82
C ALA A 191 0.63 10.04 -24.29
N TYR A 192 0.26 8.87 -23.76
CA TYR A 192 0.44 8.53 -22.35
C TYR A 192 1.93 8.48 -21.97
N VAL A 193 2.74 7.77 -22.76
CA VAL A 193 4.19 7.64 -22.53
C VAL A 193 4.90 8.98 -22.65
N VAL A 194 4.63 9.77 -23.71
CA VAL A 194 5.22 11.11 -23.89
C VAL A 194 4.90 12.01 -22.70
N ARG A 195 3.65 11.99 -22.23
CA ARG A 195 3.26 12.75 -21.04
C ARG A 195 3.99 12.25 -19.79
N GLY A 196 4.12 10.93 -19.62
CA GLY A 196 4.86 10.31 -18.49
C GLY A 196 6.33 10.71 -18.50
N LEU A 197 7.00 10.69 -19.65
CA LEU A 197 8.38 11.14 -19.82
C LEU A 197 8.53 12.64 -19.53
N ALA A 198 7.63 13.48 -20.05
CA ALA A 198 7.65 14.91 -19.79
C ALA A 198 7.49 15.20 -18.28
N TRP A 199 6.59 14.51 -17.61
CA TRP A 199 6.44 14.59 -16.16
C TRP A 199 7.67 14.11 -15.39
N SER A 200 8.32 13.02 -15.84
CA SER A 200 9.56 12.52 -15.23
C SER A 200 10.68 13.55 -15.34
N ILE A 201 10.88 14.16 -16.52
CA ILE A 201 11.86 15.22 -16.72
C ILE A 201 11.54 16.45 -15.87
N ALA A 202 10.29 16.90 -15.87
CA ALA A 202 9.86 18.04 -15.05
C ALA A 202 10.10 17.77 -13.56
N ARG A 203 9.87 16.54 -13.10
CA ARG A 203 10.14 16.11 -11.72
C ARG A 203 11.61 16.14 -11.39
N GLU A 204 12.50 15.68 -12.27
CA GLU A 204 13.94 15.74 -12.05
C GLU A 204 14.42 17.18 -11.96
N ILE A 205 14.00 18.07 -12.88
CA ILE A 205 14.32 19.50 -12.82
C ILE A 205 13.81 20.12 -11.51
N TYR A 206 12.59 19.75 -11.12
CA TYR A 206 12.00 20.23 -9.87
C TYR A 206 12.80 19.79 -8.65
N HIS A 207 13.29 18.55 -8.61
CA HIS A 207 14.16 18.04 -7.55
C HIS A 207 15.56 18.65 -7.52
N LEU A 208 16.02 19.27 -8.61
CA LEU A 208 17.24 20.08 -8.57
C LEU A 208 17.07 21.33 -7.71
N CYS A 209 15.88 21.95 -7.75
CA CYS A 209 15.60 23.23 -7.09
C CYS A 209 14.92 23.07 -5.73
N CYS A 210 14.20 21.99 -5.52
CA CYS A 210 13.35 21.79 -4.34
C CYS A 210 13.55 20.40 -3.71
N TYR A 211 13.37 20.34 -2.41
CA TYR A 211 13.11 19.09 -1.69
C TYR A 211 11.60 18.81 -1.78
N ALA A 212 11.24 17.66 -2.36
CA ALA A 212 9.83 17.26 -2.49
C ALA A 212 9.68 15.73 -2.63
N PRO A 213 8.76 15.10 -1.88
CA PRO A 213 7.98 15.74 -0.81
C PRO A 213 8.87 16.17 0.35
N HIS A 214 8.55 17.30 0.97
CA HIS A 214 9.13 17.70 2.24
C HIS A 214 8.01 17.65 3.28
N TRP A 215 8.03 16.62 4.10
CA TRP A 215 7.04 16.39 5.12
C TRP A 215 7.23 17.31 6.31
N HIS A 216 6.19 17.55 7.06
CA HIS A 216 6.24 18.30 8.32
C HIS A 216 5.15 17.82 9.26
N VAL A 217 5.46 17.79 10.52
CA VAL A 217 4.53 17.40 11.60
C VAL A 217 3.66 18.59 11.99
N GLY A 218 2.35 18.36 12.02
CA GLY A 218 1.36 19.25 12.59
C GLY A 218 0.95 18.79 13.98
N TRP A 219 0.67 19.74 14.84
CA TRP A 219 0.21 19.46 16.20
C TRP A 219 -0.81 20.50 16.67
N ARG A 220 -1.69 20.08 17.57
CA ARG A 220 -2.60 20.97 18.30
C ARG A 220 -3.06 20.33 19.61
N TYR A 221 -3.57 21.16 20.53
CA TYR A 221 -4.34 20.67 21.65
C TYR A 221 -5.82 20.74 21.29
N SER A 222 -6.52 19.62 21.36
CA SER A 222 -7.86 19.45 20.79
C SER A 222 -8.97 20.08 21.62
N ASN A 223 -8.74 20.34 22.91
CA ASN A 223 -9.73 20.90 23.84
C ASN A 223 -11.14 20.27 23.67
N ASP A 224 -11.20 18.94 23.62
CA ASP A 224 -12.40 18.13 23.36
C ASP A 224 -12.97 18.17 21.93
N ILE A 225 -12.35 18.90 21.01
CA ILE A 225 -12.71 18.94 19.58
C ILE A 225 -11.59 18.30 18.78
N ASP A 226 -11.59 16.97 18.71
CA ASP A 226 -10.58 16.17 18.02
C ASP A 226 -11.09 15.64 16.67
N VAL A 227 -10.17 15.19 15.80
CA VAL A 227 -10.47 14.63 14.48
C VAL A 227 -11.40 13.43 14.58
N TRP A 228 -11.30 12.64 15.62
CA TRP A 228 -12.12 11.45 15.81
C TRP A 228 -13.58 11.79 16.12
N LYS A 229 -13.86 12.96 16.74
CA LYS A 229 -15.21 13.48 17.00
C LYS A 229 -15.76 14.23 15.79
N THR A 230 -14.97 15.14 15.21
CA THR A 230 -15.41 16.00 14.10
C THR A 230 -15.47 15.28 12.76
N LYS A 231 -14.65 14.21 12.59
CA LYS A 231 -14.46 13.47 11.33
C LYS A 231 -13.82 14.33 10.21
N ASP A 232 -13.19 15.41 10.58
CA ASP A 232 -12.46 16.34 9.71
C ASP A 232 -11.32 17.04 10.51
N LEU A 233 -10.63 18.00 9.88
CA LEU A 233 -9.53 18.74 10.50
C LEU A 233 -9.99 20.02 11.21
N SER A 234 -11.28 20.24 11.40
CA SER A 234 -11.83 21.42 12.11
C SER A 234 -11.46 21.42 13.60
N GLY A 235 -11.66 22.57 14.25
CA GLY A 235 -11.30 22.79 15.64
C GLY A 235 -10.16 23.79 15.80
N PRO A 236 -9.36 23.70 16.86
CA PRO A 236 -8.19 24.56 17.07
C PRO A 236 -7.21 24.50 15.89
N SER A 237 -6.55 25.63 15.61
CA SER A 237 -5.60 25.72 14.51
C SER A 237 -4.42 24.76 14.68
N TRP A 238 -4.01 24.18 13.56
CA TRP A 238 -2.83 23.33 13.53
C TRP A 238 -1.54 24.17 13.53
N ASN A 239 -0.62 23.81 14.42
CA ASN A 239 0.73 24.37 14.46
C ASN A 239 1.67 23.41 13.73
N ILE A 240 2.79 23.96 13.22
CA ILE A 240 3.81 23.16 12.54
C ILE A 240 5.02 23.03 13.47
N LEU A 241 5.49 21.78 13.68
CA LEU A 241 6.79 21.53 14.30
C LEU A 241 7.89 21.98 13.33
N ARG A 242 8.74 22.90 13.78
CA ARG A 242 9.80 23.48 12.94
C ARG A 242 10.89 22.44 12.64
N ASP A 243 11.19 22.27 11.37
CA ASP A 243 12.30 21.48 10.87
C ASP A 243 13.48 22.37 10.44
N PRO A 244 14.71 21.82 10.29
CA PRO A 244 15.88 22.60 9.89
C PRO A 244 15.94 22.92 8.39
N GLY A 245 14.93 22.52 7.58
CA GLY A 245 14.80 22.83 6.16
C GLY A 245 15.52 21.87 5.20
N ASN A 246 16.60 21.23 5.62
CA ASN A 246 17.28 20.15 4.87
C ASN A 246 16.93 18.75 5.38
N ARG A 247 16.14 18.69 6.43
CA ARG A 247 15.54 17.47 7.02
C ARG A 247 14.04 17.68 7.07
N PHE A 248 13.27 16.62 6.93
CA PHE A 248 11.85 16.66 7.13
C PHE A 248 11.43 15.76 8.31
N TYR A 249 10.25 16.03 8.86
CA TYR A 249 9.64 15.28 9.95
C TYR A 249 8.31 14.71 9.48
N ALA A 250 8.09 13.39 9.66
CA ALA A 250 6.89 12.68 9.27
C ALA A 250 6.50 11.61 10.30
N ASP A 251 5.35 10.99 10.14
CA ASP A 251 4.87 9.87 10.96
C ASP A 251 4.93 10.14 12.47
N PRO A 252 4.24 11.17 12.98
CA PRO A 252 4.34 11.55 14.39
C PRO A 252 3.56 10.60 15.31
N PHE A 253 4.20 10.10 16.36
CA PHE A 253 3.62 9.28 17.43
C PHE A 253 3.84 9.94 18.79
N PRO A 254 2.80 10.52 19.41
CA PRO A 254 2.86 11.10 20.74
C PRO A 254 2.71 10.03 21.81
N ILE A 255 3.46 10.17 22.91
CA ILE A 255 3.32 9.33 24.09
C ILE A 255 3.65 10.12 25.35
N THR A 256 2.92 9.84 26.43
CA THR A 256 3.26 10.30 27.78
C THR A 256 3.84 9.12 28.57
N TRP A 257 5.09 9.25 28.99
CA TRP A 257 5.79 8.24 29.76
C TRP A 257 6.52 8.87 30.95
N ASN A 258 6.36 8.32 32.14
CA ASN A 258 6.94 8.87 33.37
C ASN A 258 6.64 10.36 33.58
N GLY A 259 5.41 10.79 33.26
CA GLY A 259 4.96 12.18 33.44
C GLY A 259 5.48 13.18 32.42
N ARG A 260 6.21 12.74 31.39
CA ARG A 260 6.71 13.57 30.29
C ARG A 260 6.10 13.15 28.95
N THR A 261 5.68 14.12 28.16
CA THR A 261 5.09 13.87 26.84
C THR A 261 6.11 14.13 25.76
N PHE A 262 6.29 13.17 24.86
CA PHE A 262 7.15 13.30 23.69
C PHE A 262 6.37 12.94 22.42
N VAL A 263 6.74 13.58 21.31
CA VAL A 263 6.34 13.17 19.98
C VAL A 263 7.56 12.59 19.29
N PHE A 264 7.48 11.31 18.91
CA PHE A 264 8.46 10.59 18.11
C PHE A 264 8.06 10.68 16.64
N PHE A 265 9.01 10.75 15.73
CA PHE A 265 8.74 10.91 14.30
C PHE A 265 9.90 10.44 13.43
N GLU A 266 9.63 10.17 12.17
CA GLU A 266 10.66 10.03 11.14
C GLU A 266 11.36 11.36 10.96
N ASP A 267 12.71 11.33 10.95
CA ASP A 267 13.57 12.46 10.70
C ASP A 267 14.51 12.12 9.54
N LEU A 268 14.14 12.52 8.31
CA LEU A 268 14.88 12.20 7.09
C LEU A 268 15.75 13.38 6.65
N ASP A 269 17.06 13.13 6.53
CA ASP A 269 17.98 14.07 5.92
C ASP A 269 17.99 13.92 4.40
N HIS A 270 17.52 14.92 3.68
CA HIS A 270 17.48 14.93 2.22
C HIS A 270 18.85 14.76 1.54
N ARG A 271 19.94 15.07 2.24
CA ARG A 271 21.31 14.93 1.72
C ARG A 271 21.79 13.48 1.74
N VAL A 272 21.28 12.70 2.68
CA VAL A 272 21.61 11.27 2.87
C VAL A 272 20.55 10.37 2.24
N GLY A 273 19.27 10.80 2.26
CA GLY A 273 18.14 10.00 1.78
C GLY A 273 17.79 8.85 2.71
N LYS A 274 18.14 8.98 4.02
CA LYS A 274 17.87 7.97 5.05
C LYS A 274 17.13 8.62 6.22
N GLY A 275 16.02 7.99 6.64
CA GLY A 275 15.28 8.33 7.86
C GLY A 275 15.90 7.69 9.09
N ILE A 276 15.83 8.40 10.20
CA ILE A 276 16.09 7.94 11.57
C ILE A 276 14.88 8.29 12.41
N ILE A 277 14.80 7.80 13.65
CA ILE A 277 13.77 8.24 14.58
C ILE A 277 14.34 9.34 15.47
N SER A 278 13.61 10.46 15.52
CA SER A 278 13.87 11.57 16.45
C SER A 278 12.65 11.82 17.33
N ALA A 279 12.84 12.52 18.43
CA ALA A 279 11.76 12.89 19.34
C ALA A 279 11.92 14.33 19.84
N VAL A 280 10.80 14.95 20.22
CA VAL A 280 10.77 16.27 20.84
C VAL A 280 9.81 16.25 22.02
N GLU A 281 10.17 16.89 23.12
CA GLU A 281 9.33 17.02 24.31
C GLU A 281 8.22 18.06 24.09
N PHE A 282 7.06 17.79 24.64
CA PHE A 282 5.91 18.71 24.65
C PHE A 282 5.44 18.98 26.08
N ASP A 283 5.08 20.23 26.33
CA ASP A 283 4.35 20.64 27.53
C ASP A 283 2.96 21.18 27.17
N GLY A 284 2.25 21.77 28.11
CA GLY A 284 0.91 22.34 27.85
C GLY A 284 0.89 23.52 26.86
N SER A 285 2.05 24.05 26.42
CA SER A 285 2.19 25.18 25.50
C SER A 285 2.71 24.78 24.11
N GLY A 286 3.26 23.57 23.98
CA GLY A 286 3.80 23.07 22.71
C GLY A 286 5.16 22.37 22.84
N PRO A 287 5.96 22.33 21.75
CA PRO A 287 7.24 21.65 21.78
C PRO A 287 8.29 22.42 22.58
N ILE A 288 9.05 21.70 23.42
CA ILE A 288 10.12 22.23 24.24
C ILE A 288 11.48 21.86 23.62
N GLY A 289 12.30 22.87 23.35
CA GLY A 289 13.65 22.64 22.84
C GLY A 289 13.72 22.20 21.39
N LYS A 290 14.69 21.35 21.09
CA LYS A 290 14.95 20.84 19.73
C LYS A 290 14.68 19.34 19.67
N ALA A 291 14.34 18.85 18.47
CA ALA A 291 14.32 17.43 18.20
C ALA A 291 15.69 16.79 18.46
N ILE A 292 15.70 15.63 19.10
CA ILE A 292 16.88 14.81 19.38
C ILE A 292 16.77 13.46 18.70
N PRO A 293 17.82 12.95 18.04
CA PRO A 293 17.88 11.59 17.55
C PRO A 293 17.73 10.60 18.71
N VAL A 294 16.91 9.57 18.53
CA VAL A 294 16.64 8.55 19.56
C VAL A 294 16.94 7.12 19.09
N LEU A 295 16.78 6.85 17.79
CA LEU A 295 17.10 5.55 17.20
C LEU A 295 17.62 5.75 15.78
N GLU A 296 18.77 5.15 15.47
CA GLU A 296 19.37 5.11 14.14
C GLU A 296 19.90 3.73 13.83
N GLU A 297 19.62 3.24 12.62
CA GLU A 297 20.10 1.97 12.07
C GLU A 297 20.85 2.22 10.74
N PRO A 298 21.64 1.26 10.23
CA PRO A 298 22.26 1.39 8.90
C PRO A 298 21.24 1.55 7.76
N TRP A 299 20.01 1.11 7.93
CA TRP A 299 18.89 1.23 6.98
C TRP A 299 17.95 2.36 7.37
N HIS A 300 16.99 2.65 6.51
CA HIS A 300 15.93 3.63 6.73
C HIS A 300 14.98 3.18 7.82
N LEU A 301 14.61 4.09 8.72
CA LEU A 301 13.57 3.92 9.72
C LEU A 301 12.52 5.03 9.57
N SER A 302 11.24 4.68 9.71
CA SER A 302 10.10 5.60 9.76
C SER A 302 9.02 5.07 10.71
N TYR A 303 7.88 5.69 10.79
CA TYR A 303 6.67 5.22 11.48
C TYR A 303 6.95 4.59 12.86
N PRO A 304 7.43 5.37 13.85
CA PRO A 304 7.86 4.85 15.15
C PRO A 304 6.65 4.48 16.04
N PHE A 305 5.98 3.37 15.72
CA PHE A 305 4.85 2.88 16.53
C PHE A 305 5.31 2.57 17.94
N LEU A 306 4.61 3.15 18.94
CA LEU A 306 4.92 3.00 20.37
C LEU A 306 3.83 2.20 21.06
N ILE A 307 4.25 1.30 21.96
CA ILE A 307 3.33 0.49 22.76
C ILE A 307 3.87 0.29 24.17
N GLU A 308 3.00 0.45 25.15
CA GLU A 308 3.25 0.04 26.53
C GLU A 308 2.85 -1.42 26.71
N HIS A 309 3.74 -2.23 27.25
CA HIS A 309 3.46 -3.63 27.56
C HIS A 309 4.22 -4.05 28.82
N ALA A 310 3.51 -4.66 29.79
CA ALA A 310 4.06 -5.16 31.04
C ALA A 310 4.87 -4.11 31.85
N GLY A 311 4.42 -2.84 31.83
CA GLY A 311 5.09 -1.73 32.53
C GLY A 311 6.37 -1.23 31.85
N GLU A 312 6.65 -1.69 30.63
CA GLU A 312 7.79 -1.28 29.82
C GLU A 312 7.31 -0.57 28.54
N LEU A 313 8.12 0.34 28.03
CA LEU A 313 7.84 1.04 26.79
C LEU A 313 8.62 0.40 25.63
N TRP A 314 7.91 0.17 24.52
CA TRP A 314 8.44 -0.48 23.33
C TRP A 314 8.21 0.37 22.09
N MET A 315 9.10 0.26 21.11
CA MET A 315 8.98 0.88 19.79
C MET A 315 9.09 -0.18 18.69
N ILE A 316 8.25 -0.07 17.69
CA ILE A 316 8.29 -0.89 16.48
C ILE A 316 8.36 0.08 15.29
N PRO A 317 9.57 0.51 14.89
CA PRO A 317 9.71 1.37 13.72
C PRO A 317 9.51 0.58 12.44
N GLU A 318 9.09 1.23 11.39
CA GLU A 318 9.09 0.67 10.04
C GLU A 318 10.52 0.43 9.59
N SER A 319 10.81 -0.78 9.11
CA SER A 319 12.12 -1.24 8.65
C SER A 319 12.04 -2.16 7.43
N SER A 320 11.09 -1.89 6.51
CA SER A 320 10.87 -2.70 5.30
C SER A 320 12.12 -2.83 4.43
N ALA A 321 13.00 -1.82 4.45
CA ALA A 321 14.29 -1.87 3.77
C ALA A 321 15.22 -2.98 4.30
N HIS A 322 15.07 -3.37 5.56
CA HIS A 322 15.79 -4.48 6.19
C HIS A 322 15.02 -5.80 6.09
N ARG A 323 13.76 -5.77 5.58
CA ARG A 323 12.86 -6.92 5.40
C ARG A 323 12.49 -7.62 6.71
N ASP A 324 12.32 -6.85 7.78
CA ASP A 324 11.86 -7.36 9.07
C ASP A 324 10.93 -6.38 9.79
N VAL A 325 10.28 -6.86 10.84
CA VAL A 325 9.60 -6.07 11.85
C VAL A 325 10.30 -6.34 13.18
N ALA A 326 11.09 -5.38 13.64
CA ALA A 326 11.83 -5.48 14.88
C ALA A 326 11.16 -4.68 16.01
N ILE A 327 11.26 -5.17 17.24
CA ILE A 327 10.83 -4.46 18.43
C ILE A 327 12.02 -4.01 19.27
N TYR A 328 11.99 -2.76 19.71
CA TYR A 328 13.03 -2.12 20.52
C TYR A 328 12.48 -1.80 21.90
N LYS A 329 13.27 -2.12 22.92
CA LYS A 329 12.96 -1.80 24.33
C LYS A 329 13.54 -0.44 24.70
N CYS A 330 12.74 0.39 25.37
CA CYS A 330 13.24 1.62 25.97
C CYS A 330 14.03 1.29 27.26
N THR A 331 15.32 1.51 27.25
CA THR A 331 16.21 1.33 28.42
C THR A 331 16.52 2.63 29.11
N GLY A 332 16.15 3.78 28.51
CA GLY A 332 16.27 5.10 29.11
C GLY A 332 15.51 6.15 28.30
N PHE A 333 14.31 6.50 28.76
CA PHE A 333 13.41 7.43 28.08
C PHE A 333 13.95 8.87 28.04
N PRO A 334 13.89 9.57 26.89
CA PRO A 334 13.31 9.13 25.62
C PRO A 334 14.30 8.53 24.62
N ASN A 335 15.62 8.54 24.87
CA ASN A 335 16.65 8.44 23.85
C ASN A 335 17.56 7.19 23.94
N LYS A 336 17.24 6.22 24.79
CA LYS A 336 17.97 4.95 24.84
C LYS A 336 17.05 3.79 24.50
N TRP A 337 17.28 3.19 23.33
CA TRP A 337 16.53 2.09 22.79
C TRP A 337 17.45 0.95 22.40
N GLU A 338 17.08 -0.26 22.73
CA GLU A 338 17.85 -1.46 22.39
C GLU A 338 16.98 -2.42 21.60
N ARG A 339 17.51 -2.91 20.48
CA ARG A 339 16.84 -3.93 19.68
C ARG A 339 16.70 -5.19 20.52
N TYR A 340 15.44 -5.59 20.76
CA TYR A 340 15.12 -6.71 21.66
C TYR A 340 14.85 -8.01 20.90
N ALA A 341 13.99 -7.96 19.88
CA ALA A 341 13.60 -9.13 19.10
C ALA A 341 13.19 -8.75 17.66
N THR A 342 13.19 -9.75 16.79
CA THR A 342 12.54 -9.68 15.48
C THR A 342 11.18 -10.38 15.59
N LEU A 343 10.11 -9.64 15.36
CA LEU A 343 8.73 -10.17 15.41
C LEU A 343 8.38 -10.92 14.13
N LEU A 344 8.78 -10.38 12.97
CA LEU A 344 8.58 -10.97 11.64
C LEU A 344 9.85 -10.78 10.81
N SER A 345 10.20 -11.77 9.98
CA SER A 345 11.36 -11.76 9.10
C SER A 345 11.01 -12.12 7.65
N ASP A 346 11.90 -11.76 6.74
CA ASP A 346 11.82 -12.09 5.31
C ASP A 346 10.60 -11.53 4.58
N LEU A 347 10.02 -10.42 5.09
CA LEU A 347 8.92 -9.74 4.43
C LEU A 347 9.13 -8.22 4.37
N GLU A 348 8.61 -7.61 3.33
CA GLU A 348 8.57 -6.15 3.18
C GLU A 348 7.21 -5.66 3.71
N LEU A 349 7.18 -5.19 4.97
CA LEU A 349 5.99 -4.70 5.64
C LEU A 349 6.19 -3.25 6.07
N ALA A 350 5.33 -2.35 5.60
CA ALA A 350 5.35 -0.95 6.00
C ALA A 350 4.29 -0.66 7.07
N ASP A 351 4.58 0.32 7.92
CA ASP A 351 3.67 0.93 8.90
C ASP A 351 3.07 -0.09 9.88
N ALA A 352 3.91 -0.96 10.45
CA ALA A 352 3.48 -1.98 11.39
C ALA A 352 2.80 -1.36 12.62
N THR A 353 1.50 -1.65 12.81
CA THR A 353 0.68 -1.12 13.90
C THR A 353 0.03 -2.27 14.66
N ILE A 354 0.19 -2.29 15.98
CA ILE A 354 -0.34 -3.36 16.83
C ILE A 354 -1.56 -2.85 17.60
N THR A 355 -2.57 -3.73 17.75
CA THR A 355 -3.69 -3.56 18.66
C THR A 355 -3.94 -4.84 19.43
N GLN A 356 -4.54 -4.71 20.62
CA GLN A 356 -5.06 -5.85 21.35
C GLN A 356 -6.59 -5.90 21.20
N HIS A 357 -7.10 -7.06 20.80
CA HIS A 357 -8.54 -7.26 20.64
C HIS A 357 -8.91 -8.67 21.10
N ASN A 358 -9.94 -8.78 21.96
CA ASN A 358 -10.41 -10.06 22.52
C ASN A 358 -9.27 -10.93 23.10
N GLY A 359 -8.36 -10.32 23.87
CA GLY A 359 -7.26 -11.01 24.55
C GLY A 359 -6.12 -11.49 23.63
N ARG A 360 -6.06 -11.03 22.38
CA ARG A 360 -5.05 -11.38 21.40
C ARG A 360 -4.43 -10.12 20.78
N TYR A 361 -3.16 -10.17 20.47
CA TYR A 361 -2.47 -9.13 19.70
C TYR A 361 -2.67 -9.35 18.21
N TYR A 362 -2.88 -8.25 17.49
CA TYR A 362 -2.97 -8.21 16.04
C TYR A 362 -2.02 -7.12 15.51
N LEU A 363 -1.14 -7.49 14.61
CA LEU A 363 -0.22 -6.61 13.90
C LEU A 363 -0.73 -6.41 12.47
N PHE A 364 -0.98 -5.17 12.11
CA PHE A 364 -1.40 -4.74 10.79
C PHE A 364 -0.23 -4.10 10.07
N GLY A 365 -0.08 -4.34 8.78
CA GLY A 365 0.91 -3.64 7.98
C GLY A 365 0.59 -3.70 6.49
N ALA A 366 1.09 -2.73 5.76
CA ALA A 366 1.00 -2.72 4.31
C ALA A 366 2.10 -3.63 3.74
N TRP A 367 1.69 -4.70 3.07
CA TRP A 367 2.57 -5.75 2.61
C TRP A 367 2.90 -5.60 1.13
N ARG A 368 4.18 -5.63 0.81
CA ARG A 368 4.65 -5.73 -0.56
C ARG A 368 5.00 -7.18 -0.89
N ASP A 369 4.12 -7.83 -1.65
CA ASP A 369 4.22 -9.24 -2.03
C ASP A 369 4.83 -9.41 -3.44
N GLY A 370 5.99 -8.83 -3.71
CA GLY A 370 6.66 -8.89 -5.01
C GLY A 370 6.64 -7.55 -5.76
N THR A 371 5.96 -7.45 -6.91
CA THR A 371 6.00 -6.27 -7.78
C THR A 371 5.04 -5.13 -7.39
N GLY A 372 4.12 -5.39 -6.46
CA GLY A 372 3.20 -4.36 -5.95
C GLY A 372 3.89 -3.26 -5.13
N GLY A 373 3.14 -2.20 -4.79
CA GLY A 373 3.56 -1.16 -3.86
C GLY A 373 3.22 -1.48 -2.41
N TYR A 374 3.47 -0.52 -1.53
CA TYR A 374 3.13 -0.62 -0.10
C TYR A 374 1.74 -0.04 0.25
N SER A 375 0.93 0.32 -0.74
CA SER A 375 -0.30 1.09 -0.47
C SER A 375 -1.59 0.33 -0.76
N ASP A 376 -1.53 -0.95 -1.15
CA ASP A 376 -2.72 -1.65 -1.65
C ASP A 376 -2.95 -3.07 -1.13
N ALA A 377 -2.02 -3.68 -0.37
CA ALA A 377 -2.25 -4.99 0.21
C ALA A 377 -2.05 -4.96 1.74
N LEU A 378 -3.09 -5.29 2.49
CA LEU A 378 -3.07 -5.35 3.95
C LEU A 378 -2.76 -6.77 4.42
N ALA A 379 -1.69 -6.93 5.17
CA ALA A 379 -1.45 -8.14 5.93
C ALA A 379 -1.76 -7.94 7.42
N ILE A 380 -2.28 -9.00 8.04
CA ILE A 380 -2.52 -9.08 9.49
C ILE A 380 -1.77 -10.30 10.01
N PHE A 381 -1.13 -10.13 11.15
CA PHE A 381 -0.54 -11.23 11.92
C PHE A 381 -1.14 -11.20 13.32
N HIS A 382 -1.16 -12.33 14.00
CA HIS A 382 -1.72 -12.43 15.35
C HIS A 382 -0.84 -13.25 16.28
N ALA A 383 -0.86 -12.90 17.58
CA ALA A 383 -0.12 -13.61 18.62
C ALA A 383 -0.90 -13.57 19.94
N GLN A 384 -0.57 -14.47 20.87
CA GLN A 384 -1.10 -14.43 22.24
C GLN A 384 -0.31 -13.44 23.12
N ASP A 385 0.97 -13.26 22.81
CA ASP A 385 1.87 -12.36 23.49
C ASP A 385 2.49 -11.36 22.50
N LEU A 386 2.87 -10.17 22.99
CA LEU A 386 3.50 -9.13 22.16
C LEU A 386 4.79 -9.62 21.51
N MET A 387 5.55 -10.47 22.20
CA MET A 387 6.80 -11.02 21.70
C MET A 387 6.59 -12.21 20.75
N GLY A 388 5.36 -12.67 20.53
CA GLY A 388 5.00 -13.75 19.63
C GLY A 388 4.85 -15.12 20.29
N PRO A 389 4.89 -16.21 19.55
CA PRO A 389 5.11 -16.24 18.09
C PRO A 389 3.96 -15.61 17.30
N TRP A 390 4.30 -14.84 16.26
CA TRP A 390 3.36 -14.20 15.37
C TRP A 390 2.98 -15.12 14.22
N LEU A 391 1.70 -15.38 14.05
CA LEU A 391 1.15 -16.23 13.00
C LEU A 391 0.42 -15.37 11.96
N PRO A 392 0.53 -15.67 10.66
CA PRO A 392 -0.20 -14.94 9.65
C PRO A 392 -1.71 -15.20 9.75
N HIS A 393 -2.50 -14.17 9.49
CA HIS A 393 -3.94 -14.33 9.31
C HIS A 393 -4.24 -15.29 8.16
N ALA A 394 -5.23 -16.18 8.33
CA ALA A 394 -5.53 -17.23 7.35
C ALA A 394 -5.85 -16.69 5.95
N SER A 395 -6.34 -15.44 5.85
CA SER A 395 -6.75 -14.82 4.59
C SER A 395 -5.79 -13.74 4.07
N ASN A 396 -4.50 -13.75 4.52
CA ASN A 396 -3.53 -12.75 4.03
C ASN A 396 -3.28 -12.85 2.51
N PRO A 397 -3.21 -11.70 1.80
CA PRO A 397 -3.59 -10.38 2.27
C PRO A 397 -5.11 -10.28 2.51
N VAL A 398 -5.49 -9.69 3.64
CA VAL A 398 -6.91 -9.61 4.04
C VAL A 398 -7.70 -8.57 3.26
N LEU A 399 -7.01 -7.65 2.59
CA LEU A 399 -7.61 -6.58 1.80
C LEU A 399 -6.64 -6.16 0.70
N VAL A 400 -7.16 -5.93 -0.51
CA VAL A 400 -6.45 -5.29 -1.61
C VAL A 400 -7.20 -4.02 -1.99
N ASP A 401 -6.79 -2.88 -1.41
CA ASP A 401 -7.49 -1.60 -1.63
C ASP A 401 -6.55 -0.41 -1.33
N ARG A 402 -6.16 0.31 -2.35
CA ARG A 402 -5.29 1.49 -2.26
C ARG A 402 -5.86 2.64 -1.42
N ALA A 403 -7.18 2.66 -1.16
CA ALA A 403 -7.83 3.73 -0.38
C ALA A 403 -7.89 3.45 1.11
N SER A 404 -7.66 2.19 1.56
CA SER A 404 -7.92 1.84 2.96
C SER A 404 -7.00 0.77 3.55
N THR A 405 -5.97 0.37 2.84
CA THR A 405 -5.04 -0.68 3.27
C THR A 405 -4.02 -0.18 4.28
N ARG A 406 -3.28 0.85 3.91
CA ARG A 406 -2.08 1.27 4.62
C ARG A 406 -2.42 1.89 5.97
N PRO A 407 -1.79 1.45 7.08
CA PRO A 407 -1.98 2.07 8.40
C PRO A 407 -1.59 3.56 8.38
N ALA A 408 -2.23 4.34 9.26
CA ALA A 408 -2.02 5.78 9.38
C ALA A 408 -1.92 6.26 10.82
N GLY A 409 -1.61 5.37 11.77
CA GLY A 409 -1.50 5.67 13.20
C GLY A 409 -2.16 4.63 14.09
N ASN A 410 -2.27 4.96 15.37
CA ASN A 410 -2.78 4.09 16.42
C ASN A 410 -4.26 3.76 16.25
N PHE A 411 -4.62 2.55 16.64
CA PHE A 411 -6.03 2.18 16.82
C PHE A 411 -6.67 3.00 17.95
N VAL A 412 -7.96 3.26 17.80
CA VAL A 412 -8.75 4.01 18.80
C VAL A 412 -10.04 3.24 19.09
N ILE A 413 -10.41 3.16 20.35
CA ILE A 413 -11.73 2.65 20.75
C ILE A 413 -12.67 3.85 20.91
N MET A 414 -13.79 3.83 20.18
CA MET A 414 -14.86 4.82 20.28
C MET A 414 -16.19 4.08 20.31
N GLU A 415 -17.04 4.43 21.29
CA GLU A 415 -18.37 3.81 21.43
C GLU A 415 -18.30 2.27 21.42
N ASP A 416 -17.35 1.71 22.16
CA ASP A 416 -17.04 0.27 22.26
C ASP A 416 -16.69 -0.41 20.92
N ARG A 417 -16.31 0.37 19.92
CA ARG A 417 -15.88 -0.11 18.61
C ARG A 417 -14.41 0.20 18.38
N LEU A 418 -13.74 -0.72 17.71
CA LEU A 418 -12.34 -0.57 17.32
C LEU A 418 -12.25 0.17 15.98
N TRP A 419 -11.46 1.24 15.93
CA TRP A 419 -11.22 2.05 14.75
C TRP A 419 -9.74 2.14 14.46
N ARG A 420 -9.40 2.31 13.19
CA ARG A 420 -8.05 2.66 12.78
C ARG A 420 -8.06 3.80 11.75
N PRO A 421 -7.07 4.70 11.78
CA PRO A 421 -6.82 5.60 10.68
C PRO A 421 -6.16 4.81 9.55
N VAL A 422 -6.50 5.13 8.30
CA VAL A 422 -5.96 4.51 7.09
C VAL A 422 -5.50 5.60 6.14
N GLN A 423 -4.46 5.35 5.36
CA GLN A 423 -4.04 6.25 4.29
C GLN A 423 -4.93 6.03 3.06
N ASP A 424 -5.50 7.12 2.53
CA ASP A 424 -6.12 7.13 1.21
C ASP A 424 -5.05 7.43 0.16
N CYS A 425 -4.59 6.38 -0.51
CA CYS A 425 -3.61 6.45 -1.60
C CYS A 425 -4.27 6.36 -2.99
N ALA A 426 -5.59 6.52 -3.12
CA ALA A 426 -6.31 6.40 -4.39
C ALA A 426 -5.80 7.37 -5.47
N LYS A 427 -5.38 8.57 -5.08
CA LYS A 427 -4.79 9.58 -5.97
C LYS A 427 -3.28 9.74 -5.81
N GLY A 428 -2.62 8.77 -5.17
CA GLY A 428 -1.20 8.74 -4.87
C GLY A 428 -0.92 8.76 -3.37
N TYR A 429 0.31 8.46 -3.00
CA TYR A 429 0.77 8.34 -1.62
C TYR A 429 0.47 9.60 -0.78
N GLY A 430 -0.16 9.39 0.39
CA GLY A 430 -0.46 10.45 1.35
C GLY A 430 -1.48 11.49 0.86
N CYS A 431 -2.42 11.12 0.00
CA CYS A 431 -3.41 12.07 -0.51
C CYS A 431 -4.54 12.37 0.47
N GLY A 432 -4.67 11.62 1.55
CA GLY A 432 -5.67 11.83 2.60
C GLY A 432 -5.71 10.69 3.60
N LEU A 433 -6.61 10.81 4.55
CA LEU A 433 -6.89 9.78 5.55
C LEU A 433 -8.31 9.25 5.40
N GLY A 434 -8.52 8.02 5.83
CA GLY A 434 -9.81 7.45 6.13
C GLY A 434 -9.91 7.05 7.60
N LEU A 435 -11.11 7.07 8.15
CA LEU A 435 -11.39 6.49 9.47
C LEU A 435 -12.16 5.19 9.24
N ALA A 436 -11.50 4.06 9.49
CA ALA A 436 -12.06 2.73 9.27
C ALA A 436 -12.51 2.12 10.60
N GLU A 437 -13.80 1.72 10.65
CA GLU A 437 -14.36 0.91 11.71
C GLU A 437 -14.04 -0.56 11.45
N ILE A 438 -13.48 -1.26 12.43
CA ILE A 438 -13.28 -2.70 12.39
C ILE A 438 -14.59 -3.38 12.77
N ILE A 439 -15.18 -4.11 11.84
CA ILE A 439 -16.44 -4.82 12.05
C ILE A 439 -16.18 -6.24 12.55
N GLU A 440 -15.10 -6.84 12.08
CA GLU A 440 -14.72 -8.21 12.44
C GLU A 440 -13.20 -8.34 12.44
N LEU A 441 -12.66 -8.94 13.49
CA LEU A 441 -11.23 -9.23 13.63
C LEU A 441 -11.02 -10.51 14.43
N THR A 442 -10.69 -11.58 13.71
CA THR A 442 -10.32 -12.89 14.24
C THR A 442 -9.07 -13.40 13.51
N PRO A 443 -8.46 -14.52 13.89
CA PRO A 443 -7.34 -15.10 13.14
C PRO A 443 -7.68 -15.55 11.71
N THR A 444 -8.96 -15.69 11.39
CA THR A 444 -9.45 -16.26 10.11
C THR A 444 -10.41 -15.34 9.35
N SER A 445 -10.93 -14.31 9.99
CA SER A 445 -11.88 -13.38 9.38
C SER A 445 -11.55 -11.93 9.73
N PHE A 446 -11.60 -11.07 8.70
CA PHE A 446 -11.39 -9.64 8.83
C PHE A 446 -12.38 -8.85 7.97
N LYS A 447 -12.98 -7.82 8.57
CA LYS A 447 -13.84 -6.87 7.87
C LYS A 447 -13.70 -5.48 8.46
N GLN A 448 -13.52 -4.49 7.61
CA GLN A 448 -13.57 -3.07 7.98
C GLN A 448 -14.49 -2.28 7.05
N ILE A 449 -14.93 -1.11 7.51
CA ILE A 449 -15.68 -0.15 6.72
C ILE A 449 -15.08 1.23 6.94
N VAL A 450 -14.61 1.88 5.88
CA VAL A 450 -14.23 3.30 5.93
C VAL A 450 -15.50 4.13 6.05
N ARG A 451 -15.66 4.80 7.18
CA ARG A 451 -16.83 5.62 7.48
C ARG A 451 -16.67 7.07 7.05
N ASN A 452 -15.45 7.57 7.08
CA ASN A 452 -15.13 8.95 6.79
C ASN A 452 -13.85 9.04 5.98
N SER A 453 -13.80 9.98 5.03
CA SER A 453 -12.59 10.36 4.32
C SER A 453 -12.21 11.79 4.72
N ILE A 454 -10.93 12.01 5.01
CA ILE A 454 -10.39 13.28 5.48
C ILE A 454 -9.31 13.72 4.49
N PRO A 455 -9.65 14.54 3.50
CA PRO A 455 -8.65 15.10 2.60
C PRO A 455 -7.83 16.20 3.29
N PRO A 456 -6.58 16.46 2.86
CA PRO A 456 -5.90 17.69 3.23
C PRO A 456 -6.73 18.86 2.71
N GLY A 457 -7.18 19.72 3.61
CA GLY A 457 -8.07 20.82 3.30
C GLY A 457 -7.43 22.17 3.64
N PRO A 458 -8.19 23.27 3.51
CA PRO A 458 -7.69 24.61 3.82
C PRO A 458 -7.31 24.80 5.30
N LEU A 459 -7.79 23.92 6.16
CA LEU A 459 -7.47 23.94 7.60
C LEU A 459 -6.08 23.36 7.92
N TRP A 460 -5.48 22.62 7.01
CA TRP A 460 -4.14 22.09 7.14
C TRP A 460 -3.20 22.68 6.07
N PRO A 461 -2.09 23.32 6.45
CA PRO A 461 -1.20 24.01 5.51
C PRO A 461 -0.33 23.06 4.66
N GLY A 462 -0.68 21.78 4.56
CA GLY A 462 -0.03 20.76 3.74
C GLY A 462 -0.87 20.32 2.55
N ARG A 463 -0.20 19.79 1.52
CA ARG A 463 -0.85 19.23 0.33
C ARG A 463 -1.15 17.74 0.45
N LYS A 464 -0.64 17.11 1.51
CA LYS A 464 -0.75 15.68 1.79
C LYS A 464 -1.04 15.48 3.27
N LEU A 465 -1.55 14.30 3.59
CA LEU A 465 -1.93 13.91 4.95
C LEU A 465 -1.90 12.39 5.02
N HIS A 466 -1.04 11.79 5.86
CA HIS A 466 -0.96 10.33 5.90
C HIS A 466 -0.85 9.73 7.31
N THR A 467 -0.69 10.52 8.36
CA THR A 467 -0.64 10.02 9.74
C THR A 467 -1.55 10.83 10.64
N LEU A 468 -2.26 10.16 11.55
CA LEU A 468 -3.09 10.74 12.60
C LEU A 468 -2.89 9.99 13.90
N ASN A 469 -2.39 10.68 14.92
CA ASN A 469 -2.24 10.13 16.25
C ASN A 469 -2.66 11.11 17.33
N ARG A 470 -2.93 10.61 18.54
CA ARG A 470 -3.18 11.44 19.73
C ARG A 470 -2.66 10.81 20.99
N CYS A 471 -2.34 11.65 21.96
CA CYS A 471 -2.05 11.28 23.34
C CYS A 471 -2.70 12.31 24.28
N GLY A 472 -3.69 11.89 25.08
CA GLY A 472 -4.53 12.84 25.80
C GLY A 472 -5.24 13.82 24.86
N ASN A 473 -5.04 15.12 25.07
CA ASN A 473 -5.56 16.19 24.23
C ASN A 473 -4.58 16.67 23.13
N LEU A 474 -3.35 16.14 23.10
CA LEU A 474 -2.39 16.43 22.03
C LEU A 474 -2.72 15.58 20.82
N GLU A 475 -3.13 16.21 19.72
CA GLU A 475 -3.27 15.60 18.40
C GLU A 475 -2.08 15.96 17.52
N VAL A 476 -1.63 15.00 16.75
CA VAL A 476 -0.56 15.15 15.76
C VAL A 476 -0.98 14.54 14.43
N ILE A 477 -0.61 15.23 13.36
CA ILE A 477 -0.77 14.81 11.98
C ILE A 477 0.51 15.11 11.21
N ASP A 478 0.58 14.72 9.96
CA ASP A 478 1.64 15.18 9.09
C ASP A 478 1.11 15.62 7.72
N GLY A 479 1.96 16.26 6.95
CA GLY A 479 1.64 16.70 5.61
C GLY A 479 2.89 17.11 4.85
N ALA A 480 2.77 17.28 3.54
CA ALA A 480 3.90 17.62 2.70
C ALA A 480 3.79 19.01 2.11
N ARG A 481 4.90 19.66 1.97
CA ARG A 481 5.08 20.94 1.29
C ARG A 481 6.21 20.87 0.28
N ILE A 482 6.38 21.94 -0.46
CA ILE A 482 7.54 22.19 -1.31
C ILE A 482 8.55 22.99 -0.49
N GLN A 483 9.78 22.48 -0.39
CA GLN A 483 10.87 23.17 0.30
C GLN A 483 11.95 23.54 -0.71
N PRO A 484 12.17 24.83 -1.00
CA PRO A 484 13.28 25.26 -1.84
C PRO A 484 14.64 24.86 -1.25
N LYS A 485 15.55 24.36 -2.08
CA LYS A 485 16.93 24.04 -1.67
C LYS A 485 17.77 25.29 -1.46
N PHE A 486 17.45 26.31 -2.23
CA PHE A 486 18.09 27.61 -2.12
C PHE A 486 17.16 28.53 -1.32
N ARG A 487 17.48 28.84 -0.09
CA ARG A 487 16.88 29.99 0.58
C ARG A 487 17.38 31.20 -0.20
N ALA A 488 16.48 32.01 -0.76
CA ALA A 488 16.82 33.37 -1.08
C ALA A 488 17.45 33.94 0.19
N LEU A 489 18.65 34.46 0.08
CA LEU A 489 19.27 35.28 1.13
C LEU A 489 18.36 36.51 1.28
N SER A 490 17.30 36.38 2.05
CA SER A 490 16.51 37.51 2.50
C SER A 490 17.35 38.16 3.59
N SER A 491 17.98 39.24 3.16
CA SER A 491 18.55 40.29 4.00
C SER A 491 17.62 40.68 5.16
#